data_e625edaa572d0cf6260fbc46560007cc
#
_entry.id   e625edaa572d0cf6260fbc46560007cc
#
_cell.length_a   1.000
_cell.length_b   1.000
_cell.length_c   1.000
_cell.angle_alpha   90.00
_cell.angle_beta   90.00
_cell.angle_gamma   90.00
#
_symmetry.space_group_name_H-M   'P 1'
#
loop_
_entity.id
_entity.type
_entity.pdbx_description
1 polymer ?
#
loop_
_entity_poly.entity_id
_entity_poly.type
_entity_poly.pdbx_seq_one_letter_code
_entity_poly.pdbx_strand_id
1 'polypeptide(L)'
;VFAFMDAGQVNDGHVIVATNAPRETLMDCSDAEAAALMRAARRIAIAVQAAFAPEGITVLQANRPAGWQTVPHLHLHVLPRHAGDGVELVWPRKEPGIERLRELAARLQP
;
A
#
# COMPACT_ATOMS: atom_id res chain seq x y z
N VAL A 1 -13.40 4.53 -7.14
CA VAL A 1 -12.78 4.25 -5.83
C VAL A 1 -13.43 5.12 -4.76
N PHE A 2 -13.29 4.72 -3.52
CA PHE A 2 -13.77 5.47 -2.36
C PHE A 2 -12.75 5.41 -1.24
N ALA A 3 -12.83 6.36 -0.31
CA ALA A 3 -11.90 6.45 0.80
C ALA A 3 -12.65 6.65 2.11
N PHE A 4 -12.08 6.11 3.20
CA PHE A 4 -12.64 6.23 4.54
C PHE A 4 -11.54 6.12 5.59
N MET A 5 -11.83 6.64 6.78
CA MET A 5 -10.90 6.51 7.90
C MET A 5 -10.86 5.06 8.38
N ASP A 6 -9.65 4.53 8.60
CA ASP A 6 -9.52 3.22 9.25
C ASP A 6 -9.98 3.34 10.71
N ALA A 7 -10.92 2.48 11.11
CA ALA A 7 -11.43 2.48 12.49
C ALA A 7 -10.33 2.16 13.51
N GLY A 8 -9.29 1.42 13.11
CA GLY A 8 -8.15 1.08 13.94
C GLY A 8 -6.93 1.96 13.70
N GLN A 9 -7.08 3.26 13.74
CA GLN A 9 -6.04 4.25 13.47
C GLN A 9 -4.66 3.86 14.01
N VAL A 10 -3.72 3.55 13.12
CA VAL A 10 -2.32 3.28 13.50
C VAL A 10 -1.68 4.57 14.01
N ASN A 11 -1.91 5.65 13.30
CA ASN A 11 -1.64 7.03 13.71
C ASN A 11 -2.81 7.88 13.25
N ASP A 12 -3.00 9.04 13.85
CA ASP A 12 -4.09 9.95 13.47
C ASP A 12 -4.00 10.34 12.00
N GLY A 13 -5.07 10.06 11.26
CA GLY A 13 -5.14 10.33 9.83
C GLY A 13 -4.92 9.11 8.93
N HIS A 14 -4.93 7.91 9.48
CA HIS A 14 -4.85 6.66 8.73
C HIS A 14 -6.10 6.46 7.87
N VAL A 15 -5.93 6.48 6.56
CA VAL A 15 -7.02 6.39 5.57
C VAL A 15 -6.87 5.14 4.73
N ILE A 16 -7.99 4.53 4.39
CA ILE A 16 -8.09 3.42 3.44
C ILE A 16 -8.69 3.95 2.14
N VAL A 17 -8.13 3.54 1.01
CA VAL A 17 -8.68 3.76 -0.34
C VAL A 17 -9.00 2.41 -0.95
N ALA A 18 -10.23 2.21 -1.40
CA ALA A 18 -10.69 0.93 -1.91
C ALA A 18 -11.37 1.07 -3.28
N THR A 19 -11.43 -0.02 -4.04
CA THR A 19 -12.20 -0.08 -5.28
C THR A 19 -13.70 -0.16 -4.97
N ASN A 20 -14.53 0.47 -5.81
CA ASN A 20 -15.99 0.33 -5.73
C ASN A 20 -16.42 -1.08 -6.14
N ALA A 21 -15.81 -1.63 -7.19
CA ALA A 21 -16.07 -2.98 -7.65
C ALA A 21 -15.46 -4.01 -6.69
N PRO A 22 -16.07 -5.22 -6.56
CA PRO A 22 -15.55 -6.27 -5.69
C PRO A 22 -14.30 -6.92 -6.32
N ARG A 23 -13.13 -6.36 -6.06
CA ARG A 23 -11.83 -6.91 -6.45
C ARG A 23 -11.13 -7.39 -5.19
N GLU A 24 -10.61 -8.61 -5.21
CA GLU A 24 -9.92 -9.16 -4.04
C GLU A 24 -8.50 -8.62 -3.95
N THR A 25 -7.74 -8.68 -5.05
CA THR A 25 -6.33 -8.31 -5.10
C THR A 25 -6.01 -7.32 -6.22
N LEU A 26 -4.79 -6.78 -6.20
CA LEU A 26 -4.27 -5.92 -7.26
C LEU A 26 -4.28 -6.62 -8.62
N MET A 27 -4.05 -7.93 -8.65
CA MET A 27 -4.04 -8.71 -9.90
C MET A 27 -5.43 -8.86 -10.52
N ASP A 28 -6.49 -8.64 -9.76
CA ASP A 28 -7.87 -8.80 -10.22
C ASP A 28 -8.48 -7.51 -10.78
N CYS A 29 -7.84 -6.37 -10.57
CA CYS A 29 -8.37 -5.07 -11.02
C CYS A 29 -7.88 -4.70 -12.41
N SER A 30 -8.55 -3.74 -13.03
CA SER A 30 -8.12 -3.15 -14.30
C SER A 30 -7.02 -2.11 -14.10
N ASP A 31 -6.32 -1.76 -15.17
CA ASP A 31 -5.33 -0.67 -15.17
C ASP A 31 -5.97 0.66 -14.72
N ALA A 32 -7.20 0.92 -15.17
CA ALA A 32 -7.94 2.12 -14.79
C ALA A 32 -8.23 2.16 -13.29
N GLU A 33 -8.61 1.03 -12.70
CA GLU A 33 -8.86 0.91 -11.27
C GLU A 33 -7.55 1.09 -10.47
N ALA A 34 -6.46 0.47 -10.91
CA ALA A 34 -5.15 0.64 -10.29
C ALA A 34 -4.69 2.10 -10.32
N ALA A 35 -4.85 2.77 -11.45
CA ALA A 35 -4.52 4.18 -11.59
C ALA A 35 -5.39 5.07 -10.69
N ALA A 36 -6.69 4.79 -10.61
CA ALA A 36 -7.62 5.53 -9.75
C ALA A 36 -7.28 5.41 -8.28
N LEU A 37 -6.90 4.20 -7.82
CA LEU A 37 -6.45 3.95 -6.45
C LEU A 37 -5.23 4.83 -6.11
N MET A 38 -4.22 4.84 -6.95
CA MET A 38 -3.00 5.59 -6.69
C MET A 38 -3.22 7.10 -6.78
N ARG A 39 -4.06 7.58 -7.71
CA ARG A 39 -4.44 8.99 -7.76
C ARG A 39 -5.15 9.45 -6.49
N ALA A 40 -6.09 8.64 -5.98
CA ALA A 40 -6.79 8.93 -4.74
C ALA A 40 -5.83 8.91 -3.55
N ALA A 41 -4.95 7.91 -3.47
CA ALA A 41 -3.93 7.82 -2.41
C ALA A 41 -3.03 9.07 -2.38
N ARG A 42 -2.61 9.57 -3.54
CA ARG A 42 -1.81 10.78 -3.65
C ARG A 42 -2.54 12.00 -3.09
N ARG A 43 -3.79 12.20 -3.47
CA ARG A 43 -4.62 13.32 -2.97
C ARG A 43 -4.81 13.25 -1.47
N ILE A 44 -5.06 12.06 -0.96
CA ILE A 44 -5.24 11.82 0.47
C ILE A 44 -3.93 12.07 1.21
N ALA A 45 -2.80 11.61 0.68
CA ALA A 45 -1.49 11.84 1.27
C ALA A 45 -1.19 13.33 1.41
N ILE A 46 -1.51 14.13 0.40
CA ILE A 46 -1.36 15.60 0.45
C ILE A 46 -2.26 16.20 1.54
N ALA A 47 -3.51 15.76 1.63
CA ALA A 47 -4.44 16.24 2.65
C ALA A 47 -4.01 15.85 4.06
N VAL A 48 -3.54 14.62 4.24
CA VAL A 48 -3.01 14.11 5.52
C VAL A 48 -1.76 14.89 5.94
N GLN A 49 -0.87 15.15 5.00
CA GLN A 49 0.32 15.95 5.26
C GLN A 49 -0.03 17.37 5.76
N ALA A 50 -1.02 17.99 5.15
CA ALA A 50 -1.48 19.33 5.55
C ALA A 50 -2.19 19.33 6.91
N ALA A 51 -3.03 18.32 7.16
CA ALA A 51 -3.91 18.28 8.35
C ALA A 51 -3.19 17.78 9.60
N PHE A 52 -2.30 16.79 9.49
CA PHE A 52 -1.71 16.08 10.62
C PHE A 52 -0.19 16.30 10.74
N ALA A 53 0.45 16.90 9.74
CA ALA A 53 1.88 17.19 9.72
C ALA A 53 2.77 16.00 10.15
N PRO A 54 2.58 14.79 9.58
CA PRO A 54 3.43 13.65 9.90
C PRO A 54 4.86 13.87 9.39
N GLU A 55 5.82 13.19 10.00
CA GLU A 55 7.21 13.21 9.54
C GLU A 55 7.41 12.47 8.22
N GLY A 56 6.52 11.51 7.91
CA GLY A 56 6.53 10.76 6.67
C GLY A 56 5.17 10.11 6.40
N ILE A 57 5.04 9.50 5.23
CA ILE A 57 3.83 8.77 4.84
C ILE A 57 4.26 7.45 4.21
N THR A 58 3.63 6.37 4.66
CA THR A 58 3.74 5.04 4.03
C THR A 58 2.44 4.73 3.29
N VAL A 59 2.54 4.39 2.01
CA VAL A 59 1.41 3.86 1.24
C VAL A 59 1.64 2.36 1.12
N LEU A 60 0.69 1.56 1.59
CA LEU A 60 0.81 0.11 1.68
C LEU A 60 -0.35 -0.57 0.97
N GLN A 61 -0.04 -1.56 0.13
CA GLN A 61 -1.02 -2.43 -0.51
C GLN A 61 -0.58 -3.88 -0.30
N ALA A 62 -1.49 -4.75 0.12
CA ALA A 62 -1.21 -6.13 0.44
C ALA A 62 -2.17 -7.06 -0.32
N ASN A 63 -1.66 -8.18 -0.81
CA ASN A 63 -2.42 -9.16 -1.58
C ASN A 63 -2.30 -10.53 -0.94
N ARG A 64 -3.44 -11.12 -0.58
CA ARG A 64 -3.60 -12.42 0.06
C ARG A 64 -2.96 -12.49 1.46
N PRO A 65 -3.33 -13.49 2.27
CA PRO A 65 -2.84 -13.57 3.66
C PRO A 65 -1.32 -13.60 3.80
N ALA A 66 -0.62 -14.34 2.92
CA ALA A 66 0.86 -14.38 2.94
C ALA A 66 1.48 -13.01 2.61
N GLY A 67 0.76 -12.16 1.90
CA GLY A 67 1.15 -10.77 1.60
C GLY A 67 0.61 -9.76 2.61
N TRP A 68 0.05 -10.21 3.73
CA TRP A 68 -0.50 -9.40 4.84
C TRP A 68 -1.89 -8.80 4.58
N GLN A 69 -2.62 -9.28 3.59
CA GLN A 69 -4.00 -8.85 3.37
C GLN A 69 -4.92 -9.52 4.40
N THR A 70 -5.62 -8.73 5.19
CA THR A 70 -6.56 -9.23 6.21
C THR A 70 -8.01 -9.15 5.75
N VAL A 71 -8.34 -8.21 4.88
CA VAL A 71 -9.67 -8.05 4.29
C VAL A 71 -9.59 -8.34 2.79
N PRO A 72 -10.36 -9.31 2.26
CA PRO A 72 -10.26 -9.73 0.86
C PRO A 72 -11.01 -8.79 -0.10
N HIS A 73 -10.68 -7.52 -0.04
CA HIS A 73 -11.16 -6.46 -0.92
C HIS A 73 -10.00 -5.50 -1.18
N LEU A 74 -9.63 -5.32 -2.43
CA LEU A 74 -8.48 -4.50 -2.82
C LEU A 74 -8.55 -3.09 -2.23
N HIS A 75 -7.52 -2.75 -1.46
CA HIS A 75 -7.40 -1.43 -0.85
C HIS A 75 -5.95 -1.03 -0.63
N LEU A 76 -5.73 0.27 -0.51
CA LEU A 76 -4.47 0.86 -0.09
C LEU A 76 -4.64 1.48 1.30
N HIS A 77 -3.59 1.41 2.10
CA HIS A 77 -3.46 2.19 3.32
C HIS A 77 -2.62 3.43 3.04
N VAL A 78 -3.06 4.57 3.51
CA VAL A 78 -2.26 5.79 3.59
C VAL A 78 -1.98 6.03 5.07
N LEU A 79 -0.74 5.79 5.48
CA LEU A 79 -0.32 5.80 6.88
C LEU A 79 0.52 7.03 7.18
N PRO A 80 0.02 7.98 7.98
CA PRO A 80 0.89 9.03 8.55
C PRO A 80 1.90 8.38 9.48
N ARG A 81 3.17 8.77 9.36
CA ARG A 81 4.25 8.14 10.10
C ARG A 81 5.02 9.16 10.94
N HIS A 82 5.42 8.72 12.13
CA HIS A 82 6.22 9.48 13.07
C HIS A 82 7.36 8.61 13.59
N ALA A 83 8.49 9.22 13.89
CA ALA A 83 9.59 8.51 14.54
C ALA A 83 9.10 7.91 15.87
N GLY A 84 9.40 6.64 16.10
CA GLY A 84 9.00 5.95 17.33
C GLY A 84 7.52 5.61 17.43
N ASP A 85 6.78 5.58 16.33
CA ASP A 85 5.33 5.30 16.30
C ASP A 85 4.96 3.82 16.50
N GLY A 86 5.94 2.95 16.66
CA GLY A 86 5.73 1.52 16.89
C GLY A 86 5.36 0.72 15.65
N VAL A 87 5.27 1.34 14.49
CA VAL A 87 5.00 0.65 13.22
C VAL A 87 6.31 0.11 12.67
N GLU A 88 6.40 -1.21 12.47
CA GLU A 88 7.58 -1.86 11.93
C GLU A 88 7.25 -2.58 10.64
N LEU A 89 7.93 -2.20 9.55
CA LEU A 89 7.88 -2.88 8.26
C LEU A 89 9.27 -3.45 8.00
N VAL A 90 9.51 -4.66 8.49
CA VAL A 90 10.82 -5.31 8.49
C VAL A 90 10.75 -6.60 7.69
N TRP A 91 11.73 -6.81 6.81
CA TRP A 91 11.91 -8.06 6.08
C TRP A 91 13.38 -8.42 5.96
N PRO A 92 13.71 -9.73 5.82
CA PRO A 92 15.10 -10.13 5.63
C PRO A 92 15.60 -9.68 4.26
N ARG A 93 16.80 -9.11 4.24
CA ARG A 93 17.48 -8.73 3.00
C ARG A 93 18.43 -9.85 2.57
N LYS A 94 18.14 -10.44 1.41
CA LYS A 94 19.00 -11.43 0.76
C LYS A 94 19.83 -10.72 -0.31
N GLU A 95 21.05 -11.20 -0.54
CA GLU A 95 21.95 -10.65 -1.56
C GLU A 95 22.47 -11.79 -2.45
N PRO A 96 21.67 -12.22 -3.43
CA PRO A 96 21.98 -13.42 -4.23
C PRO A 96 23.06 -13.21 -5.28
N GLY A 97 23.50 -11.98 -5.55
CA GLY A 97 24.47 -11.66 -6.58
C GLY A 97 23.84 -11.38 -7.94
N ILE A 98 24.65 -10.73 -8.83
CA ILE A 98 24.16 -10.19 -10.09
C ILE A 98 23.69 -11.27 -11.08
N GLU A 99 24.35 -12.41 -11.12
CA GLU A 99 23.95 -13.49 -12.05
C GLU A 99 22.58 -14.05 -11.70
N ARG A 100 22.32 -14.27 -10.41
CA ARG A 100 21.01 -14.73 -9.95
C ARG A 100 19.94 -13.66 -10.20
N LEU A 101 20.25 -12.40 -10.01
CA LEU A 101 19.34 -11.29 -10.31
C LEU A 101 18.94 -11.25 -11.78
N ARG A 102 19.89 -11.50 -12.68
CA ARG A 102 19.64 -11.58 -14.13
C ARG A 102 18.71 -12.76 -14.48
N GLU A 103 18.93 -13.92 -13.87
CA GLU A 103 18.07 -15.09 -14.04
C GLU A 103 16.64 -14.79 -13.57
N LEU A 104 16.49 -14.16 -12.41
CA LEU A 104 15.19 -13.80 -11.86
C LEU A 104 14.48 -12.78 -12.75
N ALA A 105 15.18 -11.77 -13.22
CA ALA A 105 14.65 -10.76 -14.13
C ALA A 105 14.13 -11.38 -15.43
N ALA A 106 14.86 -12.35 -15.99
CA ALA A 106 14.46 -13.04 -17.21
C ALA A 106 13.13 -13.78 -17.05
N ARG A 107 12.79 -14.26 -15.85
CA ARG A 107 11.52 -14.93 -15.56
C ARG A 107 10.33 -13.98 -15.55
N LEU A 108 10.56 -12.68 -15.45
CA LEU A 108 9.51 -11.65 -15.43
C LEU A 108 9.22 -11.08 -16.83
N GLN A 109 9.98 -11.46 -17.82
CA GLN A 109 9.76 -11.06 -19.21
C GLN A 109 8.49 -11.72 -19.74
N PRO A 110 7.54 -10.98 -20.36
CA PRO A 110 6.32 -11.54 -20.93
C PRO A 110 6.63 -12.34 -22.23
#